data_8d54a023bfd96c619956fc001abd5cf0
#
_entry.id   8d54a023bfd96c619956fc001abd5cf0
#
_cell.length_a   1.000
_cell.length_b   1.000
_cell.length_c   1.000
_cell.angle_alpha   90.00
_cell.angle_beta   90.00
_cell.angle_gamma   90.00
#
_symmetry.space_group_name_H-M   'P 1'
#
loop_
_entity.id
_entity.type
_entity.pdbx_description
1 polymer ?
#
loop_
_entity_poly.entity_id
_entity_poly.type
_entity_poly.pdbx_seq_one_letter_code
_entity_poly.pdbx_strand_id
1 'polypeptide(L)'
;MRTGHPTDDELRENFAEMLESVRRGGGLRTATGLDTETEEALWAIARAYPDVADELVEAARAVFAGQLDGSNARARRVALEQQFEEMRRRHA
;
A
#
# COMPACT_ATOMS: atom_id res chain seq x y z
N MET A 1 14.58 11.00 20.15
CA MET A 1 13.75 11.88 19.29
C MET A 1 13.21 11.08 18.12
N ARG A 2 11.98 11.25 17.79
CA ARG A 2 11.38 10.55 16.67
C ARG A 2 11.90 11.12 15.35
N THR A 3 12.20 10.23 14.43
CA THR A 3 12.75 10.62 13.13
C THR A 3 11.65 10.95 12.09
N GLY A 4 10.38 10.82 12.46
CA GLY A 4 9.28 11.01 11.53
C GLY A 4 8.91 9.78 10.73
N HIS A 5 9.66 8.72 10.83
CA HIS A 5 9.34 7.45 10.15
C HIS A 5 8.74 6.47 11.17
N PRO A 6 7.59 5.87 10.88
CA PRO A 6 7.03 4.87 11.79
C PRO A 6 7.90 3.61 11.82
N THR A 7 7.90 2.94 12.96
CA THR A 7 8.55 1.64 13.09
C THR A 7 7.69 0.58 12.39
N ASP A 8 8.27 -0.59 12.16
CA ASP A 8 7.52 -1.72 11.60
C ASP A 8 6.33 -2.08 12.48
N ASP A 9 6.49 -2.04 13.80
CA ASP A 9 5.39 -2.34 14.71
C ASP A 9 4.28 -1.31 14.59
N GLU A 10 4.63 -0.04 14.47
CA GLU A 10 3.64 1.02 14.27
C GLU A 10 2.92 0.84 12.92
N LEU A 11 3.64 0.46 11.88
CA LEU A 11 3.04 0.18 10.59
C LEU A 11 2.07 -0.99 10.67
N ARG A 12 2.43 -2.05 11.38
CA ARG A 12 1.54 -3.20 11.56
C ARG A 12 0.26 -2.82 12.29
N GLU A 13 0.37 -2.02 13.33
CA GLU A 13 -0.79 -1.52 14.05
C GLU A 13 -1.67 -0.66 13.17
N ASN A 14 -1.06 0.24 12.41
CA ASN A 14 -1.80 1.14 11.53
C ASN A 14 -2.49 0.35 10.41
N PHE A 15 -1.81 -0.63 9.84
CA PHE A 15 -2.41 -1.48 8.82
C PHE A 15 -3.60 -2.25 9.37
N ALA A 16 -3.44 -2.89 10.53
CA ALA A 16 -4.53 -3.66 11.15
C ALA A 16 -5.74 -2.77 11.42
N GLU A 17 -5.51 -1.57 11.93
CA GLU A 17 -6.58 -0.61 12.21
C GLU A 17 -7.30 -0.18 10.94
N MET A 18 -6.54 0.12 9.89
CA MET A 18 -7.13 0.55 8.62
C MET A 18 -7.87 -0.58 7.93
N LEU A 19 -7.32 -1.79 7.97
CA LEU A 19 -7.99 -2.98 7.42
C LEU A 19 -9.34 -3.20 8.11
N GLU A 20 -9.35 -3.12 9.43
CA GLU A 20 -10.59 -3.28 10.19
C GLU A 20 -11.59 -2.19 9.84
N SER A 21 -11.12 -0.95 9.68
CA SER A 21 -11.98 0.17 9.33
C SER A 21 -12.66 -0.05 7.98
N VAL A 22 -11.89 -0.37 6.94
CA VAL A 22 -12.47 -0.54 5.59
C VAL A 22 -13.37 -1.77 5.50
N ARG A 23 -13.09 -2.81 6.29
CA ARG A 23 -13.95 -4.00 6.33
C ARG A 23 -15.32 -3.73 6.95
N ARG A 24 -15.43 -2.67 7.73
CA ARG A 24 -16.68 -2.26 8.38
C ARG A 24 -17.40 -1.15 7.65
N GLY A 25 -16.87 -0.72 6.50
CA GLY A 25 -17.46 0.38 5.75
C GLY A 25 -16.93 1.74 6.13
N GLY A 26 -15.86 1.81 6.92
CA GLY A 26 -15.19 3.06 7.26
C GLY A 26 -14.16 3.42 6.20
N GLY A 27 -13.51 4.57 6.39
CA GLY A 27 -12.48 5.06 5.48
C GLY A 27 -11.08 4.88 6.01
N LEU A 28 -10.13 5.45 5.31
CA LEU A 28 -8.73 5.45 5.69
C LEU A 28 -8.35 6.78 6.33
N ARG A 29 -7.57 6.68 7.39
CA ARG A 29 -6.99 7.84 8.04
C ARG A 29 -5.72 8.25 7.29
N THR A 30 -5.35 9.52 7.32
CA THR A 30 -4.11 10.00 6.74
C THR A 30 -2.93 9.79 7.71
N ALA A 31 -1.72 9.97 7.21
CA ALA A 31 -0.49 9.94 8.03
C ALA A 31 -0.28 8.61 8.76
N THR A 32 -0.65 7.50 8.13
CA THR A 32 -0.46 6.17 8.70
C THR A 32 0.92 5.60 8.42
N GLY A 33 1.65 6.17 7.47
CA GLY A 33 2.92 5.63 7.01
C GLY A 33 2.79 4.52 5.99
N LEU A 34 1.57 4.09 5.67
CA LEU A 34 1.35 3.05 4.66
C LEU A 34 1.68 3.59 3.27
N ASP A 35 2.30 2.76 2.44
CA ASP A 35 2.67 3.20 1.10
C ASP A 35 1.45 3.22 0.16
N THR A 36 1.66 3.78 -1.03
CA THR A 36 0.58 3.94 -2.00
C THR A 36 -0.04 2.61 -2.39
N GLU A 37 0.79 1.59 -2.58
CA GLU A 37 0.32 0.25 -2.96
C GLU A 37 -0.58 -0.34 -1.88
N THR A 38 -0.18 -0.20 -0.62
CA THR A 38 -0.98 -0.70 0.49
C THR A 38 -2.28 0.09 0.63
N GLU A 39 -2.22 1.42 0.50
CA GLU A 39 -3.42 2.25 0.56
C GLU A 39 -4.40 1.92 -0.55
N GLU A 40 -3.91 1.71 -1.77
CA GLU A 40 -4.78 1.32 -2.88
C GLU A 40 -5.49 0.01 -2.63
N ALA A 41 -4.78 -0.97 -2.06
CA ALA A 41 -5.39 -2.26 -1.73
C ALA A 41 -6.47 -2.11 -0.67
N LEU A 42 -6.25 -1.25 0.32
CA LEU A 42 -7.26 -0.96 1.35
C LEU A 42 -8.45 -0.22 0.77
N TRP A 43 -8.23 0.73 -0.14
CA TRP A 43 -9.34 1.42 -0.80
C TRP A 43 -10.16 0.49 -1.67
N ALA A 44 -9.53 -0.54 -2.27
CA ALA A 44 -10.29 -1.55 -3.03
C ALA A 44 -11.28 -2.27 -2.12
N ILE A 45 -10.89 -2.57 -0.88
CA ILE A 45 -11.79 -3.16 0.10
C ILE A 45 -12.92 -2.20 0.44
N ALA A 46 -12.58 -0.93 0.69
CA ALA A 46 -13.59 0.08 1.02
C ALA A 46 -14.64 0.22 -0.08
N ARG A 47 -14.21 0.18 -1.33
CA ARG A 47 -15.13 0.29 -2.48
C ARG A 47 -15.98 -0.94 -2.67
N ALA A 48 -15.51 -2.11 -2.23
CA ALA A 48 -16.26 -3.36 -2.36
C ALA A 48 -17.30 -3.57 -1.27
N TYR A 49 -17.17 -2.85 -0.16
CA TYR A 49 -18.08 -2.99 0.97
C TYR A 49 -19.54 -2.82 0.50
N PRO A 50 -20.51 -3.64 0.98
CA PRO A 50 -20.36 -4.66 2.02
C PRO A 50 -19.91 -6.05 1.52
N ASP A 51 -19.75 -6.24 0.22
CA ASP A 51 -19.44 -7.55 -0.37
C ASP A 51 -17.93 -7.71 -0.56
N VAL A 52 -17.20 -7.67 0.54
CA VAL A 52 -15.74 -7.77 0.51
C VAL A 52 -15.31 -9.23 0.37
N ALA A 53 -14.73 -9.57 -0.78
CA ALA A 53 -14.21 -10.91 -1.01
C ALA A 53 -12.93 -11.15 -0.20
N ASP A 54 -12.72 -12.38 0.24
CA ASP A 54 -11.51 -12.75 0.98
C ASP A 54 -10.24 -12.45 0.19
N GLU A 55 -10.28 -12.58 -1.14
CA GLU A 55 -9.15 -12.30 -2.02
C GLU A 55 -8.67 -10.85 -1.90
N LEU A 56 -9.58 -9.91 -1.69
CA LEU A 56 -9.20 -8.51 -1.51
C LEU A 56 -8.44 -8.30 -0.20
N VAL A 57 -8.87 -8.99 0.86
CA VAL A 57 -8.20 -8.91 2.16
C VAL A 57 -6.80 -9.54 2.06
N GLU A 58 -6.70 -10.69 1.42
CA GLU A 58 -5.42 -11.36 1.24
C GLU A 58 -4.48 -10.54 0.38
N ALA A 59 -5.00 -9.90 -0.67
CA ALA A 59 -4.20 -9.02 -1.51
C ALA A 59 -3.66 -7.83 -0.70
N ALA A 60 -4.46 -7.25 0.17
CA ALA A 60 -4.01 -6.15 1.01
C ALA A 60 -2.91 -6.60 1.97
N ARG A 61 -3.05 -7.78 2.56
CA ARG A 61 -2.02 -8.33 3.45
C ARG A 61 -0.71 -8.58 2.71
N ALA A 62 -0.80 -9.12 1.49
CA ALA A 62 0.38 -9.40 0.66
C ALA A 62 1.09 -8.10 0.27
N VAL A 63 0.33 -7.09 -0.12
CA VAL A 63 0.89 -5.78 -0.49
C VAL A 63 1.55 -5.12 0.71
N PHE A 64 0.94 -5.23 1.89
CA PHE A 64 1.55 -4.68 3.09
C PHE A 64 2.85 -5.40 3.44
N ALA A 65 2.89 -6.73 3.30
CA ALA A 65 4.14 -7.47 3.46
C ALA A 65 5.21 -6.93 2.51
N GLY A 66 4.82 -6.56 1.29
CA GLY A 66 5.71 -5.94 0.32
C GLY A 66 6.23 -4.57 0.74
N GLN A 67 5.44 -3.82 1.51
CA GLN A 67 5.93 -2.57 2.09
C GLN A 67 7.00 -2.86 3.14
N LEU A 68 6.74 -3.81 4.02
CA LEU A 68 7.66 -4.13 5.12
C LEU A 68 9.01 -4.66 4.62
N ASP A 69 9.02 -5.46 3.58
CA ASP A 69 10.26 -6.05 3.06
C ASP A 69 10.92 -5.20 1.97
N GLY A 70 10.30 -4.09 1.57
CA GLY A 70 10.85 -3.18 0.58
C GLY A 70 10.57 -3.56 -0.86
N SER A 71 9.86 -4.65 -1.12
CA SER A 71 9.62 -5.08 -2.51
C SER A 71 8.72 -4.11 -3.28
N ASN A 72 7.76 -3.46 -2.60
CA ASN A 72 6.92 -2.46 -3.25
C ASN A 72 7.77 -1.28 -3.76
N ALA A 73 8.69 -0.80 -2.93
CA ALA A 73 9.55 0.31 -3.30
C ALA A 73 10.49 -0.08 -4.44
N ARG A 74 11.01 -1.30 -4.42
CA ARG A 74 11.88 -1.80 -5.50
C ARG A 74 11.11 -1.90 -6.81
N ALA A 75 9.89 -2.42 -6.76
CA ALA A 75 9.06 -2.55 -7.96
C ALA A 75 8.74 -1.18 -8.57
N ARG A 76 8.44 -0.18 -7.73
CA ARG A 76 8.20 1.18 -8.20
C ARG A 76 9.43 1.76 -8.87
N ARG A 77 10.60 1.51 -8.29
CA ARG A 77 11.87 2.02 -8.85
C ARG A 77 12.16 1.40 -10.21
N VAL A 78 11.97 0.09 -10.32
CA VAL A 78 12.18 -0.62 -11.59
C VAL A 78 11.22 -0.09 -12.67
N ALA A 79 9.94 0.07 -12.31
CA ALA A 79 8.95 0.60 -13.26
C ALA A 79 9.32 2.00 -13.72
N LEU A 80 9.81 2.84 -12.81
CA LEU A 80 10.21 4.20 -13.13
C LEU A 80 11.43 4.23 -14.05
N GLU A 81 12.41 3.37 -13.78
CA GLU A 81 13.59 3.24 -14.63
C GLU A 81 13.23 2.79 -16.04
N GLN A 82 12.31 1.84 -16.15
CA GLN A 82 11.82 1.38 -17.45
C GLN A 82 11.10 2.49 -18.20
N GLN A 83 10.33 3.31 -17.51
CA GLN A 83 9.66 4.46 -18.10
C GLN A 83 10.65 5.47 -18.66
N PHE A 84 11.69 5.80 -17.90
CA PHE A 84 12.71 6.72 -18.34
C PHE A 84 13.48 6.17 -19.54
N GLU A 85 13.78 4.88 -19.54
CA GLU A 85 14.47 4.25 -20.65
C GLU A 85 13.63 4.28 -21.91
N GLU A 86 12.35 4.03 -21.81
CA GLU A 86 11.41 4.10 -22.92
C GLU A 86 11.32 5.51 -23.48
N MET A 87 11.25 6.51 -22.59
CA MET A 87 11.22 7.90 -23.00
C MET A 87 12.48 8.30 -23.75
N ARG A 88 13.64 7.83 -23.31
CA ARG A 88 14.91 8.10 -24.00
C ARG A 88 14.92 7.49 -25.40
N ARG A 89 14.38 6.30 -25.55
CA ARG A 89 14.28 5.65 -26.86
C ARG A 89 13.39 6.43 -27.82
N ARG A 90 12.29 6.99 -27.30
CA ARG A 90 11.37 7.78 -28.13
C ARG A 90 11.99 9.08 -28.64
N HIS A 91 12.93 9.63 -27.89
CA HIS A 91 13.56 10.90 -28.21
C HIS A 91 14.93 10.75 -28.86
N ALA A 92 15.37 9.55 -29.09
CA ALA A 92 16.67 9.28 -29.72
C ALA A 92 16.60 9.38 -31.25
#